data_e8deba5899804866c556282b62bbe0c4
#
_entry.id   e8deba5899804866c556282b62bbe0c4
#
_cell.length_a   1.000
_cell.length_b   1.000
_cell.length_c   1.000
_cell.angle_alpha   90.00
_cell.angle_beta   90.00
_cell.angle_gamma   90.00
#
_symmetry.space_group_name_H-M   'P 1'
#
loop_
_entity.id
_entity.type
_entity.pdbx_description
1 polymer ?
#
loop_
_entity_poly.entity_id
_entity_poly.type
_entity_poly.pdbx_seq_one_letter_code
_entity_poly.pdbx_strand_id
1 'polypeptide(L)'
;MKKAVIVSACRTAIGAFGGTLKDVPAAELGALVVKEAVSRAGIKPEQVDEVIFGNVLQAGLGQNVARQVTLKAGLPIETTAVTINIVCGSGLKSVAMAANQILAGESEIVVCGGTENMSAAPYAIPTARWGARMNNNKIIDVMVNDGLWDAFNQYHMGITAENVAEKYGITREMQDEFAVASQSKAEAAVKGGKFKDEIVPVVIHGKKGDTVFDTDEYPKFGTTLEKVAKLKPAFKKDDGTVTAANASGINDSAAAFVVMSKEKAEELGLKPMATIVSYATGGVDPSIMGVGPVPAVKKAMAKADLTIDDIDLIEANEAFAAQSLAVAQELKFDMNKVNVNGGAIALGHPIGASGARILVTLLYEMQKREDAKKGLATLCIGGGQGQALIVEKA
;
A
#
# COMPACT_ATOMS: atom_id res chain seq x y z
N MET A 1 -6.89 -24.25 -16.85
CA MET A 1 -7.40 -22.89 -16.53
C MET A 1 -6.24 -21.92 -16.69
N LYS A 2 -6.45 -20.80 -17.38
CA LYS A 2 -5.45 -19.71 -17.44
C LYS A 2 -5.03 -19.29 -16.04
N LYS A 3 -3.75 -19.00 -15.82
CA LYS A 3 -3.22 -18.48 -14.56
C LYS A 3 -2.60 -17.10 -14.83
N ALA A 4 -2.85 -16.15 -13.94
CA ALA A 4 -2.15 -14.87 -13.96
C ALA A 4 -0.91 -14.96 -13.08
N VAL A 5 0.22 -14.48 -13.61
CA VAL A 5 1.52 -14.49 -12.94
C VAL A 5 2.11 -13.09 -12.83
N ILE A 6 2.85 -12.84 -11.77
CA ILE A 6 3.63 -11.61 -11.57
C ILE A 6 5.05 -11.90 -12.03
N VAL A 7 5.52 -11.16 -13.03
CA VAL A 7 6.85 -11.36 -13.62
C VAL A 7 7.89 -10.43 -12.99
N SER A 8 7.48 -9.22 -12.66
CA SER A 8 8.35 -8.24 -12.00
C SER A 8 7.58 -7.41 -10.99
N ALA A 9 8.33 -6.85 -10.03
CA ALA A 9 7.82 -5.97 -9.00
C ALA A 9 8.91 -4.98 -8.56
N CYS A 10 8.52 -3.75 -8.23
CA CYS A 10 9.42 -2.77 -7.61
C CYS A 10 8.63 -1.67 -6.91
N ARG A 11 9.32 -0.90 -6.07
CA ARG A 11 8.79 0.28 -5.40
C ARG A 11 9.83 1.38 -5.27
N THR A 12 9.42 2.61 -5.05
CA THR A 12 10.34 3.63 -4.53
C THR A 12 10.61 3.40 -3.04
N ALA A 13 11.66 3.99 -2.50
CA ALA A 13 11.75 4.20 -1.06
C ALA A 13 10.55 5.06 -0.60
N ILE A 14 10.15 4.92 0.67
CA ILE A 14 8.99 5.62 1.24
C ILE A 14 9.45 6.92 1.87
N GLY A 15 8.94 8.04 1.36
CA GLY A 15 9.16 9.38 1.89
C GLY A 15 8.29 9.66 3.12
N ALA A 16 8.80 10.44 4.06
CA ALA A 16 8.04 10.95 5.19
C ALA A 16 7.20 12.17 4.76
N PHE A 17 6.17 12.50 5.52
CA PHE A 17 5.36 13.70 5.31
C PHE A 17 6.22 14.98 5.35
N GLY A 18 6.18 15.75 4.28
CA GLY A 18 7.03 16.93 4.12
C GLY A 18 8.52 16.61 3.97
N GLY A 19 8.88 15.33 3.76
CA GLY A 19 10.25 14.83 3.62
C GLY A 19 10.81 14.96 2.20
N THR A 20 11.70 14.04 1.87
CA THR A 20 12.51 14.08 0.66
C THR A 20 11.68 14.04 -0.63
N LEU A 21 10.56 13.32 -0.66
CA LEU A 21 9.70 13.17 -1.85
C LEU A 21 8.60 14.23 -1.99
N LYS A 22 8.45 15.16 -1.06
CA LYS A 22 7.32 16.10 -0.98
C LYS A 22 7.03 16.87 -2.28
N ASP A 23 8.08 17.21 -3.02
CA ASP A 23 7.99 18.01 -4.25
C ASP A 23 8.04 17.15 -5.53
N VAL A 24 8.07 15.82 -5.41
CA VAL A 24 8.05 14.90 -6.55
C VAL A 24 6.62 14.51 -6.86
N PRO A 25 6.06 14.90 -8.02
CA PRO A 25 4.66 14.59 -8.35
C PRO A 25 4.37 13.09 -8.31
N ALA A 26 3.17 12.70 -7.83
CA ALA A 26 2.76 11.29 -7.76
C ALA A 26 2.86 10.58 -9.14
N ALA A 27 2.55 11.30 -10.24
CA ALA A 27 2.69 10.76 -11.60
C ALA A 27 4.14 10.48 -11.99
N GLU A 28 5.12 11.25 -11.49
CA GLU A 28 6.56 10.99 -11.72
C GLU A 28 7.04 9.77 -10.94
N LEU A 29 6.64 9.66 -9.67
CA LEU A 29 6.93 8.46 -8.85
C LEU A 29 6.35 7.20 -9.50
N GLY A 30 5.09 7.28 -9.94
CA GLY A 30 4.44 6.20 -10.67
C GLY A 30 5.14 5.83 -11.98
N ALA A 31 5.54 6.82 -12.76
CA ALA A 31 6.26 6.60 -14.02
C ALA A 31 7.60 5.91 -13.82
N LEU A 32 8.33 6.29 -12.77
CA LEU A 32 9.61 5.68 -12.43
C LEU A 32 9.47 4.18 -12.17
N VAL A 33 8.52 3.78 -11.33
CA VAL A 33 8.32 2.37 -10.99
C VAL A 33 7.72 1.56 -12.14
N VAL A 34 6.87 2.16 -12.98
CA VAL A 34 6.33 1.49 -14.18
C VAL A 34 7.46 1.21 -15.18
N LYS A 35 8.29 2.22 -15.48
CA LYS A 35 9.45 2.07 -16.36
C LYS A 35 10.39 0.97 -15.87
N GLU A 36 10.68 0.97 -14.57
CA GLU A 36 11.56 -0.03 -13.96
C GLU A 36 10.93 -1.42 -13.95
N ALA A 37 9.63 -1.55 -13.63
CA ALA A 37 8.94 -2.83 -13.66
C ALA A 37 8.96 -3.47 -15.04
N VAL A 38 8.72 -2.68 -16.10
CA VAL A 38 8.82 -3.13 -17.50
C VAL A 38 10.26 -3.57 -17.84
N SER A 39 11.26 -2.80 -17.41
CA SER A 39 12.68 -3.13 -17.59
C SER A 39 13.06 -4.43 -16.88
N ARG A 40 12.66 -4.60 -15.60
CA ARG A 40 12.93 -5.82 -14.83
C ARG A 40 12.23 -7.05 -15.39
N ALA A 41 11.04 -6.87 -15.99
CA ALA A 41 10.33 -7.93 -16.66
C ALA A 41 11.04 -8.40 -17.96
N GLY A 42 11.96 -7.60 -18.51
CA GLY A 42 12.63 -7.89 -19.76
C GLY A 42 11.71 -7.82 -20.99
N ILE A 43 10.60 -7.08 -20.90
CA ILE A 43 9.66 -6.88 -22.01
C ILE A 43 9.85 -5.51 -22.66
N LYS A 44 9.33 -5.36 -23.87
CA LYS A 44 9.32 -4.07 -24.58
C LYS A 44 8.09 -3.26 -24.15
N PRO A 45 8.19 -1.92 -24.10
CA PRO A 45 7.05 -1.05 -23.79
C PRO A 45 5.81 -1.30 -24.67
N GLU A 46 6.02 -1.63 -25.95
CA GLU A 46 4.97 -1.90 -26.94
C GLU A 46 4.17 -3.18 -26.68
N GLN A 47 4.62 -4.03 -25.76
CA GLN A 47 3.93 -5.25 -25.38
C GLN A 47 2.91 -5.05 -24.25
N VAL A 48 2.86 -3.85 -23.66
CA VAL A 48 1.95 -3.54 -22.56
C VAL A 48 0.60 -3.08 -23.11
N ASP A 49 -0.46 -3.81 -22.80
CA ASP A 49 -1.82 -3.51 -23.26
C ASP A 49 -2.44 -2.39 -22.44
N GLU A 50 -2.32 -2.44 -21.10
CA GLU A 50 -2.96 -1.49 -20.21
C GLU A 50 -2.14 -1.22 -18.94
N VAL A 51 -2.35 -0.03 -18.36
CA VAL A 51 -1.84 0.36 -17.03
C VAL A 51 -3.00 0.59 -16.07
N ILE A 52 -3.07 -0.16 -14.96
CA ILE A 52 -4.06 0.02 -13.90
C ILE A 52 -3.37 0.53 -12.65
N PHE A 53 -3.60 1.78 -12.27
CA PHE A 53 -2.84 2.40 -11.20
C PHE A 53 -3.70 3.03 -10.12
N GLY A 54 -3.43 2.69 -8.85
CA GLY A 54 -4.07 3.26 -7.69
C GLY A 54 -3.56 4.68 -7.39
N ASN A 55 -4.49 5.60 -7.13
CA ASN A 55 -4.17 6.91 -6.58
C ASN A 55 -5.42 7.48 -5.90
N VAL A 56 -5.30 7.96 -4.67
CA VAL A 56 -6.42 8.41 -3.85
C VAL A 56 -6.57 9.92 -3.89
N LEU A 57 -5.49 10.66 -3.65
CA LEU A 57 -5.47 12.11 -3.56
C LEU A 57 -5.23 12.73 -4.94
N GLN A 58 -6.28 12.77 -5.77
CA GLN A 58 -6.19 13.16 -7.17
C GLN A 58 -6.41 14.65 -7.43
N ALA A 59 -6.84 15.41 -6.43
CA ALA A 59 -7.14 16.83 -6.59
C ALA A 59 -5.88 17.60 -7.05
N GLY A 60 -6.03 18.34 -8.17
CA GLY A 60 -4.95 19.16 -8.73
C GLY A 60 -3.89 18.38 -9.51
N LEU A 61 -3.94 17.06 -9.62
CA LEU A 61 -2.96 16.26 -10.36
C LEU A 61 -3.22 16.21 -11.88
N GLY A 62 -4.32 16.78 -12.34
CA GLY A 62 -4.72 16.71 -13.73
C GLY A 62 -5.56 15.46 -14.06
N GLN A 63 -5.78 15.22 -15.35
CA GLN A 63 -6.61 14.10 -15.80
C GLN A 63 -5.87 12.77 -15.63
N ASN A 64 -6.57 11.73 -15.17
CA ASN A 64 -6.18 10.33 -15.21
C ASN A 64 -4.68 10.10 -14.87
N VAL A 65 -4.36 10.06 -13.58
CA VAL A 65 -2.96 9.92 -13.11
C VAL A 65 -2.28 8.69 -13.73
N ALA A 66 -2.99 7.57 -13.87
CA ALA A 66 -2.45 6.37 -14.53
C ALA A 66 -2.05 6.63 -15.98
N ARG A 67 -2.83 7.45 -16.74
CA ARG A 67 -2.47 7.82 -18.10
C ARG A 67 -1.21 8.69 -18.14
N GLN A 68 -1.08 9.61 -17.20
CA GLN A 68 0.14 10.40 -17.07
C GLN A 68 1.34 9.52 -16.76
N VAL A 69 1.19 8.58 -15.83
CA VAL A 69 2.20 7.56 -15.48
C VAL A 69 2.63 6.78 -16.73
N THR A 70 1.67 6.28 -17.52
CA THR A 70 1.89 5.50 -18.75
C THR A 70 2.81 6.23 -19.73
N LEU A 71 2.43 7.46 -20.08
CA LEU A 71 3.17 8.23 -21.09
C LEU A 71 4.53 8.72 -20.57
N LYS A 72 4.61 9.13 -19.29
CA LYS A 72 5.87 9.53 -18.65
C LYS A 72 6.84 8.36 -18.46
N ALA A 73 6.34 7.13 -18.31
CA ALA A 73 7.16 5.93 -18.27
C ALA A 73 7.74 5.55 -19.64
N GLY A 74 7.27 6.17 -20.71
CA GLY A 74 7.70 5.90 -22.10
C GLY A 74 6.96 4.74 -22.77
N LEU A 75 5.78 4.36 -22.27
CA LEU A 75 4.92 3.41 -22.97
C LEU A 75 4.23 4.08 -24.16
N PRO A 76 3.83 3.31 -25.20
CA PRO A 76 3.16 3.84 -26.38
C PRO A 76 1.86 4.59 -26.08
N ILE A 77 1.46 5.45 -27.00
CA ILE A 77 0.20 6.18 -26.90
C ILE A 77 -1.04 5.26 -27.02
N GLU A 78 -0.85 4.10 -27.61
CA GLU A 78 -1.86 3.05 -27.79
C GLU A 78 -2.14 2.30 -26.47
N THR A 79 -1.17 2.22 -25.54
CA THR A 79 -1.37 1.60 -24.23
C THR A 79 -2.40 2.39 -23.44
N THR A 80 -3.54 1.78 -23.15
CA THR A 80 -4.61 2.42 -22.36
C THR A 80 -4.29 2.48 -20.88
N ALA A 81 -5.02 3.30 -20.11
CA ALA A 81 -4.77 3.40 -18.67
C ALA A 81 -6.00 3.81 -17.88
N VAL A 82 -6.13 3.27 -16.67
CA VAL A 82 -7.20 3.63 -15.73
C VAL A 82 -6.63 3.91 -14.33
N THR A 83 -7.05 5.03 -13.74
CA THR A 83 -6.78 5.34 -12.33
C THR A 83 -7.91 4.80 -11.48
N ILE A 84 -7.58 4.05 -10.44
CA ILE A 84 -8.58 3.49 -9.51
C ILE A 84 -8.41 4.08 -8.11
N ASN A 85 -9.52 4.22 -7.41
CA ASN A 85 -9.57 4.65 -6.02
C ASN A 85 -10.51 3.75 -5.21
N ILE A 86 -9.95 2.98 -4.33
CA ILE A 86 -10.61 2.25 -3.25
C ILE A 86 -9.82 2.54 -1.95
N VAL A 87 -9.48 3.80 -1.73
CA VAL A 87 -8.66 4.30 -0.61
C VAL A 87 -7.37 3.44 -0.47
N CYS A 88 -7.05 2.96 0.74
CA CYS A 88 -5.82 2.19 1.03
C CYS A 88 -5.65 0.92 0.17
N GLY A 89 -6.76 0.34 -0.31
CA GLY A 89 -6.77 -0.88 -1.12
C GLY A 89 -6.38 -0.69 -2.58
N SER A 90 -6.28 0.55 -3.07
CA SER A 90 -6.13 0.85 -4.50
C SER A 90 -4.98 0.11 -5.18
N GLY A 91 -3.79 0.11 -4.57
CA GLY A 91 -2.62 -0.57 -5.13
C GLY A 91 -2.78 -2.09 -5.21
N LEU A 92 -3.38 -2.74 -4.22
CA LEU A 92 -3.60 -4.19 -4.26
C LEU A 92 -4.77 -4.54 -5.20
N LYS A 93 -5.78 -3.66 -5.28
CA LYS A 93 -6.92 -3.80 -6.19
C LYS A 93 -6.50 -3.76 -7.65
N SER A 94 -5.52 -2.94 -8.01
CA SER A 94 -4.99 -2.86 -9.37
C SER A 94 -4.42 -4.21 -9.83
N VAL A 95 -3.73 -4.94 -8.95
CA VAL A 95 -3.21 -6.29 -9.24
C VAL A 95 -4.34 -7.30 -9.43
N ALA A 96 -5.38 -7.25 -8.60
CA ALA A 96 -6.56 -8.12 -8.76
C ALA A 96 -7.31 -7.82 -10.06
N MET A 97 -7.40 -6.54 -10.48
CA MET A 97 -8.02 -6.15 -11.75
C MET A 97 -7.17 -6.61 -12.94
N ALA A 98 -5.85 -6.43 -12.89
CA ALA A 98 -4.95 -6.96 -13.90
C ALA A 98 -5.10 -8.48 -14.07
N ALA A 99 -5.15 -9.23 -12.96
CA ALA A 99 -5.40 -10.67 -13.01
C ALA A 99 -6.76 -11.01 -13.65
N ASN A 100 -7.82 -10.24 -13.35
CA ASN A 100 -9.14 -10.43 -13.97
C ASN A 100 -9.10 -10.26 -15.50
N GLN A 101 -8.46 -9.19 -15.99
CA GLN A 101 -8.35 -8.95 -17.43
C GLN A 101 -7.56 -10.06 -18.15
N ILE A 102 -6.44 -10.50 -17.55
CA ILE A 102 -5.65 -11.62 -18.07
C ILE A 102 -6.49 -12.90 -18.14
N LEU A 103 -7.21 -13.22 -17.07
CA LEU A 103 -8.06 -14.43 -17.01
C LEU A 103 -9.26 -14.35 -17.96
N ALA A 104 -9.82 -13.17 -18.18
CA ALA A 104 -10.91 -12.93 -19.13
C ALA A 104 -10.40 -12.94 -20.60
N GLY A 105 -9.10 -12.79 -20.83
CA GLY A 105 -8.51 -12.71 -22.16
C GLY A 105 -8.67 -11.34 -22.83
N GLU A 106 -8.95 -10.30 -22.06
CA GLU A 106 -9.04 -8.91 -22.54
C GLU A 106 -7.67 -8.27 -22.76
N SER A 107 -6.67 -8.69 -21.97
CA SER A 107 -5.28 -8.26 -22.07
C SER A 107 -4.33 -9.45 -21.94
N GLU A 108 -3.14 -9.35 -22.49
CA GLU A 108 -2.06 -10.33 -22.31
C GLU A 108 -1.04 -9.88 -21.27
N ILE A 109 -0.69 -8.59 -21.26
CA ILE A 109 0.29 -7.98 -20.36
C ILE A 109 -0.26 -6.67 -19.78
N VAL A 110 -0.40 -6.62 -18.48
CA VAL A 110 -0.90 -5.45 -17.74
C VAL A 110 0.15 -4.98 -16.75
N VAL A 111 0.47 -3.69 -16.76
CA VAL A 111 1.24 -3.05 -15.71
C VAL A 111 0.27 -2.50 -14.66
N CYS A 112 0.47 -2.82 -13.40
CA CYS A 112 -0.41 -2.39 -12.34
C CYS A 112 0.37 -1.97 -11.09
N GLY A 113 -0.29 -1.25 -10.20
CA GLY A 113 0.37 -0.73 -8.99
C GLY A 113 -0.38 0.42 -8.35
N GLY A 114 0.36 1.34 -7.76
CA GLY A 114 -0.19 2.55 -7.17
C GLY A 114 0.89 3.57 -6.84
N THR A 115 0.46 4.82 -6.76
CA THR A 115 1.30 5.96 -6.39
C THR A 115 0.54 6.90 -5.48
N GLU A 116 1.24 7.51 -4.55
CA GLU A 116 0.68 8.56 -3.70
C GLU A 116 1.77 9.55 -3.32
N ASN A 117 1.44 10.83 -3.38
CA ASN A 117 2.20 11.87 -2.69
C ASN A 117 1.23 12.62 -1.77
N MET A 118 1.19 12.19 -0.52
CA MET A 118 0.31 12.79 0.48
C MET A 118 0.80 14.18 0.91
N SER A 119 2.12 14.40 0.83
CA SER A 119 2.75 15.69 1.16
C SER A 119 2.32 16.81 0.21
N ALA A 120 2.01 16.49 -1.05
CA ALA A 120 1.63 17.44 -2.08
C ALA A 120 0.10 17.63 -2.21
N ALA A 121 -0.70 16.98 -1.36
CA ALA A 121 -2.15 17.10 -1.42
C ALA A 121 -2.58 18.56 -1.18
N PRO A 122 -3.43 19.14 -2.05
CA PRO A 122 -3.81 20.54 -1.97
C PRO A 122 -4.89 20.79 -0.91
N TYR A 123 -5.16 22.07 -0.69
CA TYR A 123 -6.36 22.52 0.00
C TYR A 123 -7.43 22.92 -1.01
N ALA A 124 -8.71 22.67 -0.71
CA ALA A 124 -9.85 23.04 -1.54
C ALA A 124 -10.71 24.13 -0.87
N ILE A 125 -11.22 25.04 -1.67
CA ILE A 125 -12.19 26.07 -1.24
C ILE A 125 -13.43 25.88 -2.09
N PRO A 126 -14.45 25.11 -1.63
CA PRO A 126 -15.64 24.77 -2.43
C PRO A 126 -16.43 25.97 -2.95
N THR A 127 -16.47 27.04 -2.17
CA THR A 127 -17.21 28.28 -2.50
C THR A 127 -16.47 29.22 -3.44
N ALA A 128 -15.17 29.01 -3.68
CA ALA A 128 -14.34 29.91 -4.50
C ALA A 128 -14.83 30.05 -5.96
N ARG A 129 -15.39 29.00 -6.56
CA ARG A 129 -15.94 29.02 -7.93
C ARG A 129 -17.01 30.09 -8.12
N TRP A 130 -17.75 30.40 -7.07
CA TRP A 130 -18.85 31.38 -7.09
C TRP A 130 -18.48 32.68 -6.35
N GLY A 131 -17.17 32.93 -6.14
CA GLY A 131 -16.62 34.17 -5.59
C GLY A 131 -16.61 34.25 -4.07
N ALA A 132 -16.97 33.18 -3.35
CA ALA A 132 -16.95 33.16 -1.86
C ALA A 132 -17.54 34.43 -1.22
N ARG A 133 -18.68 34.90 -1.72
CA ARG A 133 -19.18 36.27 -1.70
C ARG A 133 -19.37 36.92 -0.34
N MET A 134 -19.84 36.20 0.67
CA MET A 134 -20.14 36.75 2.00
C MET A 134 -19.94 35.69 3.09
N ASN A 135 -19.56 36.11 4.29
CA ASN A 135 -19.24 35.28 5.45
C ASN A 135 -17.93 34.49 5.34
N ASN A 136 -17.54 33.81 6.42
CA ASN A 136 -16.36 32.97 6.47
C ASN A 136 -16.51 31.75 5.56
N ASN A 137 -15.41 31.39 4.89
CA ASN A 137 -15.36 30.21 4.03
C ASN A 137 -14.43 29.17 4.66
N LYS A 138 -14.76 27.90 4.47
CA LYS A 138 -13.90 26.77 4.89
C LYS A 138 -12.83 26.51 3.84
N ILE A 139 -11.63 26.29 4.31
CA ILE A 139 -10.54 25.68 3.53
C ILE A 139 -10.48 24.23 3.99
N ILE A 140 -10.57 23.30 3.04
CA ILE A 140 -10.61 21.87 3.29
C ILE A 140 -9.23 21.29 2.94
N ASP A 141 -8.58 20.64 3.90
CA ASP A 141 -7.41 19.83 3.66
C ASP A 141 -7.84 18.54 2.93
N VAL A 142 -7.48 18.43 1.64
CA VAL A 142 -7.88 17.29 0.80
C VAL A 142 -7.25 15.99 1.31
N MET A 143 -6.04 16.03 1.85
CA MET A 143 -5.39 14.84 2.41
C MET A 143 -6.22 14.27 3.55
N VAL A 144 -6.67 15.11 4.46
CA VAL A 144 -7.50 14.67 5.60
C VAL A 144 -8.89 14.27 5.11
N ASN A 145 -9.56 15.14 4.36
CA ASN A 145 -10.94 14.95 3.96
C ASN A 145 -11.18 13.71 3.09
N ASP A 146 -10.29 13.48 2.11
CA ASP A 146 -10.48 12.44 1.10
C ASP A 146 -9.72 11.14 1.46
N GLY A 147 -8.69 11.22 2.30
CA GLY A 147 -7.84 10.09 2.67
C GLY A 147 -7.96 9.57 4.09
N LEU A 148 -8.24 10.45 5.07
CA LEU A 148 -8.12 10.15 6.50
C LEU A 148 -9.39 10.40 7.32
N TRP A 149 -10.49 10.82 6.67
CA TRP A 149 -11.76 11.14 7.30
C TRP A 149 -12.83 10.11 6.97
N ASP A 150 -13.53 9.63 7.97
CA ASP A 150 -14.70 8.77 7.76
C ASP A 150 -15.89 9.61 7.25
N ALA A 151 -16.24 9.39 6.00
CA ALA A 151 -17.31 10.11 5.32
C ALA A 151 -18.72 9.81 5.90
N PHE A 152 -18.89 8.70 6.59
CA PHE A 152 -20.18 8.26 7.17
C PHE A 152 -20.36 8.77 8.58
N ASN A 153 -19.37 8.60 9.44
CA ASN A 153 -19.42 8.94 10.85
C ASN A 153 -18.82 10.34 11.18
N GLN A 154 -18.23 11.02 10.17
CA GLN A 154 -17.72 12.38 10.29
C GLN A 154 -16.63 12.55 11.37
N TYR A 155 -15.65 11.65 11.40
CA TYR A 155 -14.49 11.72 12.27
C TYR A 155 -13.23 11.15 11.60
N HIS A 156 -12.07 11.42 12.19
CA HIS A 156 -10.78 10.94 11.68
C HIS A 156 -10.66 9.41 11.81
N MET A 157 -9.97 8.75 10.86
CA MET A 157 -9.73 7.29 10.87
C MET A 157 -9.13 6.79 12.21
N GLY A 158 -8.39 7.62 12.94
CA GLY A 158 -7.89 7.27 14.27
C GLY A 158 -8.99 6.94 15.29
N ILE A 159 -10.20 7.52 15.14
CA ILE A 159 -11.34 7.14 15.97
C ILE A 159 -11.84 5.73 15.64
N THR A 160 -11.77 5.32 14.37
CA THR A 160 -12.10 3.92 14.01
C THR A 160 -11.14 2.93 14.67
N ALA A 161 -9.87 3.32 14.86
CA ALA A 161 -8.89 2.50 15.57
C ALA A 161 -9.17 2.43 17.07
N GLU A 162 -9.60 3.53 17.69
CA GLU A 162 -10.08 3.53 19.09
C GLU A 162 -11.31 2.62 19.25
N ASN A 163 -12.25 2.67 18.31
CA ASN A 163 -13.43 1.79 18.32
C ASN A 163 -13.04 0.30 18.20
N VAL A 164 -12.04 -0.01 17.40
CA VAL A 164 -11.49 -1.38 17.30
C VAL A 164 -10.82 -1.78 18.61
N ALA A 165 -10.00 -0.90 19.19
CA ALA A 165 -9.34 -1.16 20.48
C ALA A 165 -10.35 -1.48 21.57
N GLU A 166 -11.40 -0.68 21.70
CA GLU A 166 -12.48 -0.89 22.66
C GLU A 166 -13.23 -2.21 22.42
N LYS A 167 -13.65 -2.45 21.17
CA LYS A 167 -14.42 -3.65 20.80
C LYS A 167 -13.67 -4.95 21.02
N TYR A 168 -12.35 -4.96 20.77
CA TYR A 168 -11.52 -6.17 20.84
C TYR A 168 -10.67 -6.27 22.12
N GLY A 169 -10.84 -5.34 23.04
CA GLY A 169 -10.12 -5.31 24.33
C GLY A 169 -8.60 -5.10 24.17
N ILE A 170 -8.19 -4.34 23.16
CA ILE A 170 -6.78 -4.09 22.87
C ILE A 170 -6.31 -2.87 23.66
N THR A 171 -5.40 -3.09 24.60
CA THR A 171 -4.91 -2.04 25.48
C THR A 171 -3.87 -1.13 24.79
N ARG A 172 -3.57 -0.01 25.44
CA ARG A 172 -2.49 0.90 25.01
C ARG A 172 -1.13 0.19 25.00
N GLU A 173 -0.84 -0.59 26.01
CA GLU A 173 0.41 -1.32 26.16
C GLU A 173 0.61 -2.32 25.02
N MET A 174 -0.42 -3.10 24.68
CA MET A 174 -0.39 -4.03 23.54
C MET A 174 -0.07 -3.31 22.22
N GLN A 175 -0.66 -2.13 22.01
CA GLN A 175 -0.43 -1.33 20.82
C GLN A 175 0.99 -0.77 20.77
N ASP A 176 1.53 -0.30 21.89
CA ASP A 176 2.87 0.25 21.98
C ASP A 176 3.93 -0.86 21.80
N GLU A 177 3.74 -2.06 22.38
CA GLU A 177 4.59 -3.22 22.15
C GLU A 177 4.62 -3.64 20.69
N PHE A 178 3.46 -3.69 20.04
CA PHE A 178 3.35 -3.97 18.61
C PHE A 178 4.11 -2.94 17.77
N ALA A 179 3.97 -1.66 18.07
CA ALA A 179 4.65 -0.58 17.37
C ALA A 179 6.18 -0.66 17.52
N VAL A 180 6.67 -0.94 18.72
CA VAL A 180 8.12 -1.16 18.97
C VAL A 180 8.63 -2.35 18.20
N ALA A 181 7.88 -3.45 18.16
CA ALA A 181 8.25 -4.64 17.39
C ALA A 181 8.33 -4.34 15.88
N SER A 182 7.36 -3.60 15.32
CA SER A 182 7.39 -3.16 13.92
C SER A 182 8.62 -2.30 13.63
N GLN A 183 8.91 -1.30 14.49
CA GLN A 183 10.09 -0.44 14.35
C GLN A 183 11.41 -1.24 14.42
N SER A 184 11.52 -2.18 15.35
CA SER A 184 12.71 -3.02 15.52
C SER A 184 12.95 -3.92 14.29
N LYS A 185 11.89 -4.52 13.75
CA LYS A 185 11.96 -5.32 12.51
C LYS A 185 12.38 -4.44 11.32
N ALA A 186 11.80 -3.24 11.17
CA ALA A 186 12.14 -2.32 10.08
C ALA A 186 13.59 -1.83 10.19
N GLU A 187 14.06 -1.49 11.40
CA GLU A 187 15.45 -1.10 11.64
C GLU A 187 16.42 -2.22 11.23
N ALA A 188 16.15 -3.45 11.64
CA ALA A 188 16.96 -4.61 11.28
C ALA A 188 16.95 -4.86 9.77
N ALA A 189 15.79 -4.73 9.11
CA ALA A 189 15.64 -4.92 7.67
C ALA A 189 16.39 -3.86 6.86
N VAL A 190 16.27 -2.57 7.23
CA VAL A 190 16.99 -1.47 6.56
C VAL A 190 18.50 -1.64 6.73
N LYS A 191 18.98 -1.85 7.97
CA LYS A 191 20.42 -2.08 8.24
C LYS A 191 20.96 -3.32 7.56
N GLY A 192 20.16 -4.37 7.45
CA GLY A 192 20.49 -5.61 6.77
C GLY A 192 20.36 -5.55 5.24
N GLY A 193 19.93 -4.42 4.67
CA GLY A 193 19.79 -4.24 3.22
C GLY A 193 18.68 -5.08 2.59
N LYS A 194 17.67 -5.50 3.38
CA LYS A 194 16.56 -6.37 2.93
C LYS A 194 15.75 -5.77 1.78
N PHE A 195 15.65 -4.43 1.72
CA PHE A 195 14.85 -3.71 0.73
C PHE A 195 15.61 -3.29 -0.54
N LYS A 196 16.93 -3.53 -0.62
CA LYS A 196 17.75 -3.04 -1.74
C LYS A 196 17.28 -3.50 -3.12
N ASP A 197 16.84 -4.75 -3.22
CA ASP A 197 16.44 -5.33 -4.50
C ASP A 197 15.06 -4.82 -4.98
N GLU A 198 14.19 -4.42 -4.04
CA GLU A 198 12.83 -3.96 -4.34
C GLU A 198 12.76 -2.46 -4.62
N ILE A 199 13.70 -1.67 -4.08
CA ILE A 199 13.71 -0.20 -4.18
C ILE A 199 14.31 0.25 -5.50
N VAL A 200 13.61 1.19 -6.15
CA VAL A 200 14.06 1.98 -7.29
C VAL A 200 14.51 3.33 -6.77
N PRO A 201 15.77 3.74 -6.98
CA PRO A 201 16.23 5.05 -6.56
C PRO A 201 15.49 6.18 -7.27
N VAL A 202 15.08 7.20 -6.51
CA VAL A 202 14.50 8.44 -7.04
C VAL A 202 15.62 9.49 -7.10
N VAL A 203 15.93 9.99 -8.28
CA VAL A 203 16.90 11.07 -8.46
C VAL A 203 16.17 12.41 -8.39
N ILE A 204 16.52 13.22 -7.40
CA ILE A 204 15.95 14.55 -7.19
C ILE A 204 16.96 15.58 -7.63
N HIS A 205 16.64 16.30 -8.71
CA HIS A 205 17.51 17.33 -9.27
C HIS A 205 17.45 18.62 -8.43
N GLY A 206 18.57 19.05 -7.92
CA GLY A 206 18.68 20.25 -7.08
C GLY A 206 19.69 21.27 -7.61
N LYS A 207 19.54 22.53 -7.21
CA LYS A 207 20.47 23.61 -7.59
C LYS A 207 21.93 23.38 -7.14
N LYS A 208 22.13 22.52 -6.13
CA LYS A 208 23.45 22.19 -5.57
C LYS A 208 23.95 20.79 -5.99
N GLY A 209 23.27 20.15 -6.92
CA GLY A 209 23.52 18.79 -7.39
C GLY A 209 22.34 17.86 -7.11
N ASP A 210 22.42 16.67 -7.68
CA ASP A 210 21.38 15.66 -7.56
C ASP A 210 21.48 14.93 -6.22
N THR A 211 20.31 14.60 -5.66
CA THR A 211 20.18 13.75 -4.48
C THR A 211 19.55 12.43 -4.91
N VAL A 212 20.17 11.31 -4.53
CA VAL A 212 19.60 9.99 -4.75
C VAL A 212 18.86 9.54 -3.50
N PHE A 213 17.57 9.28 -3.62
CA PHE A 213 16.72 8.79 -2.56
C PHE A 213 16.40 7.30 -2.80
N ASP A 214 17.04 6.42 -2.05
CA ASP A 214 17.03 4.96 -2.22
C ASP A 214 16.80 4.18 -0.91
N THR A 215 16.49 4.88 0.17
CA THR A 215 16.31 4.28 1.50
C THR A 215 15.07 4.86 2.17
N ASP A 216 14.24 3.99 2.77
CA ASP A 216 13.06 4.40 3.52
C ASP A 216 13.45 5.36 4.66
N GLU A 217 12.92 6.58 4.65
CA GLU A 217 13.33 7.61 5.62
C GLU A 217 12.42 7.70 6.86
N TYR A 218 11.26 7.03 6.84
CA TYR A 218 10.29 7.13 7.91
C TYR A 218 10.63 6.32 9.18
N PRO A 219 11.33 5.16 9.13
CA PRO A 219 11.63 4.36 10.31
C PRO A 219 12.36 5.14 11.42
N LYS A 220 11.93 4.94 12.67
CA LYS A 220 12.50 5.62 13.85
C LYS A 220 13.42 4.67 14.62
N PHE A 221 14.69 4.64 14.22
CA PHE A 221 15.69 3.76 14.80
C PHE A 221 15.88 4.00 16.30
N GLY A 222 16.07 2.92 17.06
CA GLY A 222 16.22 2.98 18.50
C GLY A 222 14.92 3.36 19.25
N THR A 223 13.77 3.04 18.68
CA THR A 223 12.46 3.16 19.35
C THR A 223 12.39 2.15 20.50
N THR A 224 11.96 2.61 21.68
CA THR A 224 11.81 1.78 22.89
C THR A 224 10.42 1.96 23.49
N LEU A 225 9.95 0.96 24.22
CA LEU A 225 8.65 1.00 24.91
C LEU A 225 8.57 2.21 25.86
N GLU A 226 9.65 2.51 26.60
CA GLU A 226 9.71 3.67 27.50
C GLU A 226 9.48 5.00 26.77
N LYS A 227 9.98 5.15 25.54
CA LYS A 227 9.78 6.38 24.73
C LYS A 227 8.35 6.51 24.24
N VAL A 228 7.78 5.43 23.71
CA VAL A 228 6.43 5.46 23.12
C VAL A 228 5.34 5.57 24.19
N ALA A 229 5.52 4.96 25.36
CA ALA A 229 4.58 5.04 26.47
C ALA A 229 4.35 6.47 26.99
N LYS A 230 5.30 7.39 26.77
CA LYS A 230 5.19 8.81 27.17
C LYS A 230 4.30 9.63 26.22
N LEU A 231 3.93 9.10 25.06
CA LEU A 231 3.13 9.85 24.08
C LEU A 231 1.67 9.94 24.50
N LYS A 232 1.09 11.11 24.28
CA LYS A 232 -0.33 11.34 24.54
C LYS A 232 -1.20 10.74 23.43
N PRO A 233 -2.43 10.32 23.74
CA PRO A 233 -3.42 9.95 22.73
C PRO A 233 -3.62 11.07 21.71
N ALA A 234 -3.75 10.68 20.43
CA ALA A 234 -3.82 11.64 19.33
C ALA A 234 -5.26 12.00 18.92
N PHE A 235 -6.23 11.09 19.11
CA PHE A 235 -7.57 11.22 18.56
C PHE A 235 -8.67 11.33 19.62
N LYS A 236 -8.53 10.65 20.74
CA LYS A 236 -9.46 10.66 21.86
C LYS A 236 -8.73 11.24 23.08
N LYS A 237 -9.17 12.41 23.58
CA LYS A 237 -8.44 13.14 24.63
C LYS A 237 -8.39 12.40 25.95
N ASP A 238 -9.55 11.85 26.34
CA ASP A 238 -9.71 11.11 27.59
C ASP A 238 -9.80 9.62 27.24
N ASP A 239 -9.03 8.78 27.92
CA ASP A 239 -8.99 7.31 27.76
C ASP A 239 -8.62 6.81 26.33
N GLY A 240 -8.00 7.66 25.51
CA GLY A 240 -7.51 7.27 24.20
C GLY A 240 -6.29 6.37 24.28
N THR A 241 -6.17 5.46 23.33
CA THR A 241 -5.08 4.46 23.24
C THR A 241 -4.19 4.66 22.02
N VAL A 242 -4.71 5.29 20.97
CA VAL A 242 -4.02 5.51 19.70
C VAL A 242 -3.13 6.75 19.76
N THR A 243 -1.85 6.58 19.46
CA THR A 243 -0.84 7.65 19.48
C THR A 243 -0.13 7.77 18.14
N ALA A 244 0.68 8.81 17.99
CA ALA A 244 1.54 8.96 16.80
C ALA A 244 2.59 7.84 16.64
N ALA A 245 2.88 7.04 17.67
CA ALA A 245 3.84 5.95 17.59
C ALA A 245 3.19 4.61 17.23
N ASN A 246 1.90 4.41 17.54
CA ASN A 246 1.18 3.17 17.26
C ASN A 246 0.15 3.29 16.12
N ALA A 247 0.25 4.38 15.36
CA ALA A 247 -0.43 4.63 14.09
C ALA A 247 0.61 4.71 12.94
N SER A 248 0.19 4.37 11.73
CA SER A 248 1.02 4.56 10.55
C SER A 248 1.24 6.05 10.24
N GLY A 249 2.29 6.34 9.47
CA GLY A 249 2.58 7.69 9.01
C GLY A 249 1.76 8.13 7.81
N ILE A 250 1.92 9.40 7.48
CA ILE A 250 1.52 10.03 6.21
C ILE A 250 2.77 10.03 5.33
N ASN A 251 2.69 9.45 4.13
CA ASN A 251 3.89 9.13 3.37
C ASN A 251 3.69 9.27 1.86
N ASP A 252 4.81 9.26 1.15
CA ASP A 252 4.90 9.42 -0.29
C ASP A 252 5.65 8.23 -0.89
N SER A 253 5.10 7.55 -1.91
CA SER A 253 5.77 6.41 -2.58
C SER A 253 4.97 5.95 -3.80
N ALA A 254 5.58 5.08 -4.60
CA ALA A 254 4.94 4.32 -5.67
C ALA A 254 5.46 2.88 -5.71
N ALA A 255 4.63 1.98 -6.24
CA ALA A 255 5.00 0.59 -6.49
C ALA A 255 4.29 0.05 -7.74
N ALA A 256 4.95 -0.83 -8.48
CA ALA A 256 4.43 -1.37 -9.73
C ALA A 256 4.80 -2.85 -9.93
N PHE A 257 3.98 -3.51 -10.74
CA PHE A 257 4.12 -4.90 -11.16
C PHE A 257 3.88 -5.04 -12.66
N VAL A 258 4.48 -6.06 -13.27
CA VAL A 258 4.07 -6.60 -14.56
C VAL A 258 3.33 -7.91 -14.32
N VAL A 259 2.10 -7.99 -14.77
CA VAL A 259 1.22 -9.17 -14.68
C VAL A 259 0.88 -9.64 -16.08
N MET A 260 0.96 -10.96 -16.31
CA MET A 260 0.59 -11.57 -17.58
C MET A 260 0.02 -12.97 -17.39
N SER A 261 -0.44 -13.62 -18.47
CA SER A 261 -0.80 -15.03 -18.41
C SER A 261 0.46 -15.89 -18.25
N LYS A 262 0.34 -17.04 -17.61
CA LYS A 262 1.45 -17.99 -17.49
C LYS A 262 1.96 -18.42 -18.87
N GLU A 263 1.04 -18.65 -19.81
CA GLU A 263 1.34 -19.01 -21.20
C GLU A 263 2.15 -17.92 -21.89
N LYS A 264 1.82 -16.64 -21.65
CA LYS A 264 2.58 -15.52 -22.24
C LYS A 264 3.98 -15.39 -21.63
N ALA A 265 4.13 -15.62 -20.34
CA ALA A 265 5.43 -15.66 -19.70
C ALA A 265 6.31 -16.78 -20.28
N GLU A 266 5.74 -17.97 -20.49
CA GLU A 266 6.44 -19.10 -21.14
C GLU A 266 6.82 -18.80 -22.59
N GLU A 267 5.92 -18.21 -23.39
CA GLU A 267 6.18 -17.76 -24.76
C GLU A 267 7.38 -16.79 -24.85
N LEU A 268 7.45 -15.86 -23.89
CA LEU A 268 8.52 -14.86 -23.82
C LEU A 268 9.78 -15.37 -23.10
N GLY A 269 9.81 -16.62 -22.63
CA GLY A 269 10.93 -17.18 -21.88
C GLY A 269 11.19 -16.53 -20.53
N LEU A 270 10.17 -15.93 -19.91
CA LEU A 270 10.28 -15.20 -18.65
C LEU A 270 10.01 -16.12 -17.48
N LYS A 271 10.73 -15.89 -16.37
CA LYS A 271 10.52 -16.61 -15.12
C LYS A 271 9.65 -15.74 -14.17
N PRO A 272 8.41 -16.17 -13.87
CA PRO A 272 7.57 -15.44 -12.93
C PRO A 272 8.16 -15.41 -11.51
N MET A 273 7.88 -14.37 -10.76
CA MET A 273 8.14 -14.31 -9.32
C MET A 273 7.10 -15.13 -8.55
N ALA A 274 5.82 -15.01 -8.95
CA ALA A 274 4.73 -15.74 -8.30
C ALA A 274 3.51 -15.88 -9.21
N THR A 275 2.69 -16.89 -8.91
CA THR A 275 1.33 -17.04 -9.44
C THR A 275 0.35 -16.37 -8.49
N ILE A 276 -0.63 -15.63 -9.04
CA ILE A 276 -1.76 -15.11 -8.27
C ILE A 276 -2.76 -16.26 -8.06
N VAL A 277 -2.89 -16.71 -6.82
CA VAL A 277 -3.73 -17.87 -6.47
C VAL A 277 -5.17 -17.45 -6.28
N SER A 278 -5.39 -16.41 -5.48
CA SER A 278 -6.72 -15.95 -5.10
C SER A 278 -6.69 -14.50 -4.64
N TYR A 279 -7.82 -13.83 -4.77
CA TYR A 279 -8.05 -12.50 -4.23
C TYR A 279 -9.51 -12.29 -3.88
N ALA A 280 -9.78 -11.46 -2.87
CA ALA A 280 -11.12 -11.11 -2.45
C ALA A 280 -11.18 -9.75 -1.77
N THR A 281 -12.38 -9.20 -1.73
CA THR A 281 -12.72 -8.03 -0.92
C THR A 281 -13.80 -8.40 0.09
N GLY A 282 -13.80 -7.74 1.23
CA GLY A 282 -14.82 -7.87 2.27
C GLY A 282 -15.30 -6.50 2.73
N GLY A 283 -16.55 -6.41 3.19
CA GLY A 283 -17.11 -5.21 3.80
C GLY A 283 -17.37 -5.45 5.29
N VAL A 284 -17.22 -4.39 6.08
CA VAL A 284 -17.53 -4.32 7.52
C VAL A 284 -18.14 -2.96 7.83
N ASP A 285 -18.64 -2.78 9.04
CA ASP A 285 -19.11 -1.47 9.50
C ASP A 285 -17.97 -0.43 9.37
N PRO A 286 -18.21 0.75 8.76
CA PRO A 286 -17.21 1.80 8.63
C PRO A 286 -16.58 2.22 9.96
N SER A 287 -17.34 2.22 11.06
CA SER A 287 -16.85 2.60 12.39
C SER A 287 -15.71 1.71 12.92
N ILE A 288 -15.58 0.51 12.36
CA ILE A 288 -14.53 -0.47 12.69
C ILE A 288 -13.82 -0.94 11.41
N MET A 289 -13.58 -0.04 10.45
CA MET A 289 -13.00 -0.35 9.15
C MET A 289 -11.71 -1.19 9.25
N GLY A 290 -10.97 -1.05 10.35
CA GLY A 290 -9.72 -1.75 10.59
C GLY A 290 -9.81 -3.27 10.50
N VAL A 291 -10.99 -3.86 10.77
CA VAL A 291 -11.18 -5.32 10.67
C VAL A 291 -11.67 -5.79 9.29
N GLY A 292 -11.70 -4.91 8.30
CA GLY A 292 -12.01 -5.26 6.89
C GLY A 292 -11.18 -6.42 6.31
N PRO A 293 -9.90 -6.60 6.69
CA PRO A 293 -9.12 -7.77 6.28
C PRO A 293 -9.76 -9.11 6.64
N VAL A 294 -10.47 -9.19 7.76
CA VAL A 294 -11.05 -10.46 8.26
C VAL A 294 -11.97 -11.14 7.22
N PRO A 295 -13.07 -10.51 6.75
CA PRO A 295 -13.90 -11.11 5.72
C PRO A 295 -13.18 -11.25 4.37
N ALA A 296 -12.24 -10.36 4.03
CA ALA A 296 -11.50 -10.43 2.78
C ALA A 296 -10.58 -11.66 2.73
N VAL A 297 -9.81 -11.90 3.80
CA VAL A 297 -8.92 -13.07 3.92
C VAL A 297 -9.73 -14.36 3.94
N LYS A 298 -10.79 -14.45 4.77
CA LYS A 298 -11.65 -15.64 4.81
C LYS A 298 -12.22 -16.00 3.42
N LYS A 299 -12.64 -14.99 2.63
CA LYS A 299 -13.12 -15.20 1.27
C LYS A 299 -12.00 -15.62 0.30
N ALA A 300 -10.81 -15.03 0.41
CA ALA A 300 -9.67 -15.38 -0.46
C ALA A 300 -9.21 -16.82 -0.18
N MET A 301 -9.11 -17.21 1.10
CA MET A 301 -8.79 -18.58 1.51
C MET A 301 -9.79 -19.58 0.98
N ALA A 302 -11.09 -19.34 1.18
CA ALA A 302 -12.15 -20.23 0.72
C ALA A 302 -12.14 -20.43 -0.80
N LYS A 303 -11.82 -19.40 -1.59
CA LYS A 303 -11.70 -19.49 -3.05
C LYS A 303 -10.53 -20.39 -3.50
N ALA A 304 -9.50 -20.48 -2.69
CA ALA A 304 -8.29 -21.25 -2.99
C ALA A 304 -8.27 -22.63 -2.31
N ASP A 305 -9.30 -22.95 -1.53
CA ASP A 305 -9.35 -24.14 -0.67
C ASP A 305 -8.13 -24.22 0.28
N LEU A 306 -7.79 -23.07 0.89
CA LEU A 306 -6.67 -22.90 1.82
C LEU A 306 -7.16 -22.49 3.20
N THR A 307 -6.31 -22.76 4.20
CA THR A 307 -6.43 -22.28 5.57
C THR A 307 -5.27 -21.32 5.88
N ILE A 308 -5.32 -20.65 7.03
CA ILE A 308 -4.23 -19.73 7.41
C ILE A 308 -2.92 -20.46 7.68
N ASP A 309 -2.98 -21.73 8.08
CA ASP A 309 -1.81 -22.56 8.36
C ASP A 309 -1.02 -22.89 7.08
N ASP A 310 -1.67 -22.84 5.91
CA ASP A 310 -1.03 -23.03 4.60
C ASP A 310 -0.21 -21.83 4.13
N ILE A 311 -0.28 -20.69 4.86
CA ILE A 311 0.45 -19.46 4.51
C ILE A 311 1.77 -19.39 5.26
N ASP A 312 2.84 -19.16 4.52
CA ASP A 312 4.20 -19.10 5.03
C ASP A 312 4.61 -17.69 5.45
N LEU A 313 4.16 -16.66 4.70
CA LEU A 313 4.44 -15.26 4.98
C LEU A 313 3.18 -14.40 4.80
N ILE A 314 3.04 -13.39 5.64
CA ILE A 314 1.91 -12.47 5.63
C ILE A 314 2.44 -11.03 5.66
N GLU A 315 2.03 -10.22 4.71
CA GLU A 315 2.13 -8.76 4.77
C GLU A 315 0.72 -8.20 5.03
N ALA A 316 0.46 -7.82 6.28
CA ALA A 316 -0.76 -7.19 6.72
C ALA A 316 -0.49 -5.72 7.03
N ASN A 317 -1.08 -4.79 6.28
CA ASN A 317 -0.80 -3.37 6.42
C ASN A 317 -1.18 -2.86 7.83
N GLU A 318 -0.23 -2.20 8.47
CA GLU A 318 -0.37 -1.66 9.83
C GLU A 318 -0.86 -0.21 9.77
N ALA A 319 -2.13 0.02 9.40
CA ALA A 319 -2.70 1.36 9.46
C ALA A 319 -2.71 1.88 10.91
N PHE A 320 -3.02 0.98 11.86
CA PHE A 320 -2.98 1.20 13.31
C PHE A 320 -2.61 -0.10 14.02
N ALA A 321 -1.90 -0.03 15.14
CA ALA A 321 -1.58 -1.21 15.94
C ALA A 321 -2.83 -1.92 16.46
N ALA A 322 -3.84 -1.15 16.93
CA ALA A 322 -5.13 -1.70 17.37
C ALA A 322 -5.79 -2.55 16.29
N GLN A 323 -5.84 -2.04 15.05
CA GLN A 323 -6.40 -2.75 13.90
C GLN A 323 -5.60 -4.01 13.57
N SER A 324 -4.28 -3.91 13.58
CA SER A 324 -3.40 -5.05 13.25
C SER A 324 -3.56 -6.20 14.25
N LEU A 325 -3.62 -5.86 15.54
CA LEU A 325 -3.84 -6.83 16.61
C LEU A 325 -5.22 -7.49 16.52
N ALA A 326 -6.29 -6.72 16.25
CA ALA A 326 -7.65 -7.25 16.09
C ALA A 326 -7.73 -8.23 14.90
N VAL A 327 -7.11 -7.89 13.77
CA VAL A 327 -7.06 -8.77 12.60
C VAL A 327 -6.29 -10.04 12.90
N ALA A 328 -5.14 -9.93 13.61
CA ALA A 328 -4.34 -11.08 14.01
C ALA A 328 -5.09 -12.02 14.95
N GLN A 329 -5.85 -11.48 15.92
CA GLN A 329 -6.72 -12.27 16.81
C GLN A 329 -7.82 -13.02 16.04
N GLU A 330 -8.56 -12.32 15.18
CA GLU A 330 -9.67 -12.88 14.41
C GLU A 330 -9.27 -13.95 13.40
N LEU A 331 -8.09 -13.78 12.79
CA LEU A 331 -7.55 -14.68 11.77
C LEU A 331 -6.53 -15.67 12.33
N LYS A 332 -6.22 -15.59 13.63
CA LYS A 332 -5.25 -16.45 14.33
C LYS A 332 -3.88 -16.44 13.65
N PHE A 333 -3.39 -15.27 13.30
CA PHE A 333 -2.09 -15.13 12.66
C PHE A 333 -0.94 -15.58 13.59
N ASP A 334 -0.02 -16.38 13.06
CA ASP A 334 1.30 -16.54 13.67
C ASP A 334 2.14 -15.28 13.43
N MET A 335 2.35 -14.49 14.48
CA MET A 335 3.05 -13.20 14.41
C MET A 335 4.52 -13.31 13.99
N ASN A 336 5.11 -14.51 14.00
CA ASN A 336 6.44 -14.74 13.45
C ASN A 336 6.46 -14.75 11.91
N LYS A 337 5.29 -14.95 11.27
CA LYS A 337 5.11 -14.92 9.83
C LYS A 337 4.62 -13.55 9.32
N VAL A 338 4.24 -12.63 10.23
CA VAL A 338 3.61 -11.34 9.88
C VAL A 338 4.63 -10.22 9.87
N ASN A 339 4.66 -9.46 8.74
CA ASN A 339 5.47 -8.25 8.59
C ASN A 339 6.89 -8.47 9.13
N VAL A 340 7.55 -9.49 8.62
CA VAL A 340 8.85 -9.95 9.15
C VAL A 340 9.96 -8.91 9.00
N ASN A 341 9.77 -7.95 8.12
CA ASN A 341 10.67 -6.80 7.90
C ASN A 341 10.11 -5.47 8.44
N GLY A 342 9.12 -5.52 9.35
CA GLY A 342 8.39 -4.34 9.81
C GLY A 342 7.24 -3.97 8.87
N GLY A 343 6.25 -3.24 9.36
CA GLY A 343 5.07 -2.83 8.63
C GLY A 343 4.89 -1.31 8.56
N ALA A 344 3.69 -0.86 8.23
CA ALA A 344 3.41 0.55 7.92
C ALA A 344 3.58 1.51 9.12
N ILE A 345 3.48 1.04 10.35
CA ILE A 345 3.80 1.86 11.54
C ILE A 345 5.25 2.34 11.49
N ALA A 346 6.16 1.48 11.04
CA ALA A 346 7.56 1.81 10.92
C ALA A 346 7.93 2.35 9.52
N LEU A 347 7.44 1.73 8.45
CA LEU A 347 7.83 2.04 7.07
C LEU A 347 7.01 3.17 6.44
N GLY A 348 5.75 3.35 6.89
CA GLY A 348 4.85 4.36 6.35
C GLY A 348 3.68 3.80 5.53
N HIS A 349 2.67 4.67 5.27
CA HIS A 349 1.41 4.32 4.63
C HIS A 349 1.00 5.30 3.52
N PRO A 350 1.68 5.30 2.36
CA PRO A 350 1.27 6.06 1.17
C PRO A 350 0.00 5.44 0.59
N ILE A 351 -1.19 5.96 0.96
CA ILE A 351 -2.48 5.24 0.89
C ILE A 351 -2.76 4.57 -0.45
N GLY A 352 -2.64 5.26 -1.58
CA GLY A 352 -2.91 4.70 -2.91
C GLY A 352 -1.86 3.67 -3.38
N ALA A 353 -0.64 3.73 -2.83
CA ALA A 353 0.45 2.81 -3.14
C ALA A 353 0.56 1.64 -2.16
N SER A 354 0.00 1.75 -0.95
CA SER A 354 0.27 0.82 0.15
C SER A 354 -0.05 -0.63 -0.16
N GLY A 355 -1.17 -0.90 -0.82
CA GLY A 355 -1.53 -2.26 -1.20
C GLY A 355 -0.54 -2.88 -2.19
N ALA A 356 0.04 -2.08 -3.08
CA ALA A 356 1.11 -2.52 -3.96
C ALA A 356 2.41 -2.68 -3.18
N ARG A 357 2.77 -1.74 -2.30
CA ARG A 357 3.99 -1.79 -1.50
C ARG A 357 4.08 -3.08 -0.67
N ILE A 358 3.01 -3.45 0.05
CA ILE A 358 3.03 -4.68 0.87
C ILE A 358 3.23 -5.93 0.01
N LEU A 359 2.62 -6.00 -1.17
CA LEU A 359 2.80 -7.13 -2.07
C LEU A 359 4.23 -7.18 -2.66
N VAL A 360 4.84 -6.04 -2.99
CA VAL A 360 6.26 -6.00 -3.42
C VAL A 360 7.15 -6.60 -2.34
N THR A 361 7.05 -6.10 -1.10
CA THR A 361 7.86 -6.59 0.02
C THR A 361 7.65 -8.08 0.28
N LEU A 362 6.39 -8.55 0.23
CA LEU A 362 6.05 -9.97 0.36
C LEU A 362 6.77 -10.82 -0.68
N LEU A 363 6.68 -10.43 -1.97
CA LEU A 363 7.30 -11.16 -3.07
C LEU A 363 8.82 -11.25 -2.92
N TYR A 364 9.48 -10.15 -2.58
CA TYR A 364 10.94 -10.15 -2.39
C TYR A 364 11.38 -10.97 -1.18
N GLU A 365 10.65 -10.93 -0.07
CA GLU A 365 10.97 -11.78 1.07
C GLU A 365 10.74 -13.26 0.76
N MET A 366 9.66 -13.61 0.03
CA MET A 366 9.42 -14.98 -0.45
C MET A 366 10.56 -15.47 -1.35
N GLN A 367 11.11 -14.63 -2.23
CA GLN A 367 12.23 -15.02 -3.10
C GLN A 367 13.51 -15.33 -2.28
N LYS A 368 13.71 -14.67 -1.15
CA LYS A 368 14.88 -14.83 -0.27
C LYS A 368 14.79 -16.05 0.65
N ARG A 369 13.63 -16.71 0.74
CA ARG A 369 13.38 -17.85 1.63
C ARG A 369 13.05 -19.11 0.83
N GLU A 370 13.68 -20.22 1.14
CA GLU A 370 13.38 -21.52 0.52
C GLU A 370 12.07 -22.12 1.06
N ASP A 371 11.77 -21.86 2.33
CA ASP A 371 10.60 -22.34 3.07
C ASP A 371 9.30 -21.54 2.81
N ALA A 372 9.38 -20.39 2.14
CA ALA A 372 8.24 -19.55 1.84
C ALA A 372 7.68 -19.83 0.44
N LYS A 373 6.60 -20.60 0.36
CA LYS A 373 5.92 -20.96 -0.89
C LYS A 373 4.66 -20.14 -1.11
N LYS A 374 3.84 -19.92 -0.10
CA LYS A 374 2.59 -19.16 -0.19
C LYS A 374 2.63 -17.92 0.67
N GLY A 375 2.22 -16.80 0.10
CA GLY A 375 2.18 -15.50 0.75
C GLY A 375 0.78 -14.87 0.68
N LEU A 376 0.44 -14.14 1.73
CA LEU A 376 -0.79 -13.36 1.84
C LEU A 376 -0.46 -11.87 2.00
N ALA A 377 -0.99 -11.03 1.11
CA ALA A 377 -1.04 -9.59 1.28
C ALA A 377 -2.48 -9.16 1.63
N THR A 378 -2.66 -8.37 2.70
CA THR A 378 -3.98 -7.88 3.11
C THR A 378 -3.92 -6.50 3.75
N LEU A 379 -4.99 -5.74 3.63
CA LEU A 379 -5.10 -4.42 4.25
C LEU A 379 -6.55 -4.02 4.50
N CYS A 380 -6.75 -3.18 5.52
CA CYS A 380 -8.00 -2.47 5.76
C CYS A 380 -8.13 -1.28 4.82
N ILE A 381 -9.35 -0.83 4.62
CA ILE A 381 -9.71 0.22 3.67
C ILE A 381 -10.73 1.14 4.35
N GLY A 382 -10.47 2.43 4.30
CA GLY A 382 -11.41 3.46 4.79
C GLY A 382 -12.81 3.27 4.19
N GLY A 383 -13.84 3.55 4.98
CA GLY A 383 -15.23 3.29 4.62
C GLY A 383 -15.70 1.87 4.90
N GLY A 384 -14.96 1.06 5.64
CA GLY A 384 -15.39 -0.24 6.12
C GLY A 384 -15.19 -1.38 5.12
N GLN A 385 -14.03 -1.44 4.47
CA GLN A 385 -13.70 -2.51 3.54
C GLN A 385 -12.33 -3.13 3.87
N GLY A 386 -12.03 -4.25 3.22
CA GLY A 386 -10.74 -4.90 3.24
C GLY A 386 -10.46 -5.64 1.95
N GLN A 387 -9.20 -5.87 1.68
CA GLN A 387 -8.76 -6.68 0.55
C GLN A 387 -7.69 -7.67 0.95
N ALA A 388 -7.69 -8.82 0.30
CA ALA A 388 -6.68 -9.87 0.43
C ALA A 388 -6.30 -10.40 -0.95
N LEU A 389 -5.02 -10.75 -1.09
CA LEU A 389 -4.48 -11.40 -2.29
C LEU A 389 -3.47 -12.45 -1.84
N ILE A 390 -3.61 -13.67 -2.37
CA ILE A 390 -2.74 -14.82 -2.09
C ILE A 390 -1.91 -15.11 -3.33
N VAL A 391 -0.62 -15.25 -3.12
CA VAL A 391 0.35 -15.62 -4.16
C VAL A 391 1.08 -16.91 -3.80
N GLU A 392 1.49 -17.65 -4.82
CA GLU A 392 2.34 -18.81 -4.70
C GLU A 392 3.63 -18.58 -5.49
N LYS A 393 4.78 -18.81 -4.86
CA LYS A 393 6.11 -18.68 -5.48
C LYS A 393 6.21 -19.57 -6.70
N ALA A 394 6.73 -19.06 -7.81
CA ALA A 394 6.84 -19.77 -9.08
C ALA A 394 7.98 -20.79 -9.09
#